data_220b95f3df3c8b368f646037b5d116c6
#
_entry.id   220b95f3df3c8b368f646037b5d116c6
#
_cell.length_a   1.000
_cell.length_b   1.000
_cell.length_c   1.000
_cell.angle_alpha   90.00
_cell.angle_beta   90.00
_cell.angle_gamma   90.00
#
_symmetry.space_group_name_H-M   'P 1'
#
loop_
_entity.id
_entity.type
_entity.pdbx_description
1 polymer ?
#
loop_
_entity_poly.entity_id
_entity_poly.type
_entity_poly.pdbx_seq_one_letter_code
_entity_poly.pdbx_strand_id
1 'polypeptide(L)'
;SEMCIRDSKGVRLKYVLTIDAKGLAAMTSSFFAAAAAAFGKYDVVHFHAEGPCAMLWLPKLFGKRCIATIHGLDHQRAKWGRFASTYIMLGEKCAARFADEIIVLSKGVQQYFLDTYRRKTVFIPNGVNRPVIREAKMIKEKFGLEKDSYILFLGRLVPEKGLRYLIQAFKEVKTDKKLVIAGGSSDTDAFAAELQEMAKGDDRILFTGFVQGQELDELYSNAYVYTLPSDLEGMPLSLLEAMSYGNCCLVSDIEECASVVEDKALVFKKADVNDLREKLQTVCEKEDVVQKRKEEAADFICEKYNWDDVVRRTLKLYRR
;
A
#
# COMPACT_ATOMS: atom_id res chain seq x y z
N SER A 1 -17.72 -8.24 -24.62
CA SER A 1 -17.49 -6.84 -24.98
C SER A 1 -17.31 -6.06 -23.68
N GLU A 2 -16.08 -5.77 -23.33
CA GLU A 2 -15.77 -4.87 -22.22
C GLU A 2 -16.30 -3.48 -22.59
N MET A 3 -17.25 -2.99 -21.81
CA MET A 3 -17.69 -1.60 -21.91
C MET A 3 -16.48 -0.71 -21.58
N CYS A 4 -15.91 -0.06 -22.61
CA CYS A 4 -14.85 0.90 -22.43
C CYS A 4 -15.39 2.09 -21.63
N ILE A 5 -15.14 2.10 -20.31
CA ILE A 5 -15.42 3.25 -19.46
C ILE A 5 -14.47 4.37 -19.91
N ARG A 6 -15.01 5.38 -20.62
CA ARG A 6 -14.22 6.52 -21.11
C ARG A 6 -14.13 7.68 -20.13
N ASP A 7 -14.95 7.66 -19.08
CA ASP A 7 -15.01 8.69 -18.05
C ASP A 7 -15.25 8.02 -16.68
N SER A 8 -14.51 8.43 -15.68
CA SER A 8 -14.69 7.99 -14.29
C SER A 8 -14.57 9.20 -13.38
N LYS A 9 -15.67 9.60 -12.75
CA LYS A 9 -15.73 10.74 -11.80
C LYS A 9 -15.13 12.05 -12.38
N GLY A 10 -15.41 12.34 -13.67
CA GLY A 10 -14.89 13.51 -14.38
C GLY A 10 -13.46 13.36 -14.94
N VAL A 11 -12.84 12.19 -14.78
CA VAL A 11 -11.52 11.87 -15.35
C VAL A 11 -11.69 11.14 -16.67
N ARG A 12 -11.14 11.69 -17.76
CA ARG A 12 -11.15 11.03 -19.06
C ARG A 12 -10.11 9.92 -19.13
N LEU A 13 -10.56 8.70 -19.35
CA LEU A 13 -9.69 7.55 -19.54
C LEU A 13 -9.26 7.45 -21.01
N LYS A 14 -7.96 7.31 -21.24
CA LYS A 14 -7.38 7.13 -22.57
C LYS A 14 -6.66 5.80 -22.64
N TYR A 15 -7.12 4.94 -23.53
CA TYR A 15 -6.48 3.67 -23.80
C TYR A 15 -5.31 3.86 -24.75
N VAL A 16 -4.21 3.17 -24.49
CA VAL A 16 -2.99 3.20 -25.31
C VAL A 16 -2.64 1.79 -25.79
N LEU A 17 -1.92 1.70 -26.90
CA LEU A 17 -1.40 0.43 -27.37
C LEU A 17 -0.50 -0.20 -26.31
N THR A 18 -0.72 -1.50 -26.10
CA THR A 18 0.03 -2.28 -25.10
C THR A 18 0.31 -3.66 -25.70
N ILE A 19 1.57 -4.09 -25.64
CA ILE A 19 1.95 -5.45 -26.02
C ILE A 19 1.74 -6.33 -24.80
N ASP A 20 0.76 -7.22 -24.87
CA ASP A 20 0.42 -8.14 -23.77
C ASP A 20 1.44 -9.28 -23.69
N ALA A 21 2.60 -8.96 -23.13
CA ALA A 21 3.66 -9.91 -22.84
C ALA A 21 4.32 -9.53 -21.50
N LYS A 22 4.72 -10.54 -20.74
CA LYS A 22 5.32 -10.36 -19.40
C LYS A 22 6.53 -9.42 -19.47
N GLY A 23 6.47 -8.31 -18.74
CA GLY A 23 7.50 -7.27 -18.69
C GLY A 23 7.41 -6.22 -19.80
N LEU A 24 6.82 -6.51 -20.97
CA LEU A 24 6.69 -5.55 -22.07
C LEU A 24 5.42 -4.69 -21.95
N ALA A 25 4.38 -5.20 -21.34
CA ALA A 25 3.10 -4.49 -21.19
C ALA A 25 3.28 -3.13 -20.47
N ALA A 26 3.99 -3.09 -19.35
CA ALA A 26 4.26 -1.87 -18.62
C ALA A 26 5.14 -0.89 -19.40
N MET A 27 6.16 -1.38 -20.12
CA MET A 27 7.07 -0.54 -20.92
C MET A 27 6.36 0.08 -22.12
N THR A 28 5.62 -0.72 -22.89
CA THR A 28 4.92 -0.26 -24.10
C THR A 28 3.77 0.67 -23.77
N SER A 29 2.96 0.36 -22.75
CA SER A 29 1.92 1.26 -22.29
C SER A 29 2.48 2.59 -21.80
N SER A 30 3.59 2.59 -21.05
CA SER A 30 4.26 3.81 -20.58
C SER A 30 4.78 4.65 -21.75
N PHE A 31 5.38 4.02 -22.77
CA PHE A 31 5.86 4.73 -23.95
C PHE A 31 4.72 5.38 -24.73
N PHE A 32 3.67 4.65 -25.07
CA PHE A 32 2.54 5.20 -25.81
C PHE A 32 1.73 6.23 -25.02
N ALA A 33 1.64 6.09 -23.70
CA ALA A 33 1.03 7.09 -22.83
C ALA A 33 1.88 8.38 -22.80
N ALA A 34 3.20 8.26 -22.67
CA ALA A 34 4.11 9.40 -22.68
C ALA A 34 4.09 10.12 -24.04
N ALA A 35 4.06 9.38 -25.16
CA ALA A 35 3.92 9.93 -26.50
C ALA A 35 2.57 10.68 -26.66
N ALA A 36 1.47 10.06 -26.24
CA ALA A 36 0.16 10.70 -26.27
C ALA A 36 0.11 11.97 -25.40
N ALA A 37 0.84 12.00 -24.28
CA ALA A 37 0.94 13.17 -23.43
C ALA A 37 1.84 14.27 -24.06
N ALA A 38 2.94 13.88 -24.71
CA ALA A 38 3.86 14.81 -25.38
C ALA A 38 3.17 15.60 -26.49
N PHE A 39 2.40 14.92 -27.34
CA PHE A 39 1.67 15.55 -28.46
C PHE A 39 0.29 16.08 -28.07
N GLY A 40 -0.19 15.79 -26.87
CA GLY A 40 -1.48 16.25 -26.38
C GLY A 40 -1.48 17.70 -25.90
N LYS A 41 -2.66 18.30 -25.79
CA LYS A 41 -2.86 19.66 -25.22
C LYS A 41 -2.94 19.59 -23.69
N TYR A 42 -1.84 19.24 -23.06
CA TYR A 42 -1.70 19.15 -21.60
C TYR A 42 -0.63 20.12 -21.12
N ASP A 43 -0.89 20.81 -20.00
CA ASP A 43 0.06 21.74 -19.38
C ASP A 43 1.03 20.96 -18.46
N VAL A 44 0.51 19.95 -17.78
CA VAL A 44 1.25 19.14 -16.81
C VAL A 44 1.08 17.65 -17.13
N VAL A 45 2.15 16.90 -17.02
CA VAL A 45 2.15 15.43 -17.10
C VAL A 45 2.66 14.87 -15.77
N HIS A 46 1.83 14.11 -15.09
CA HIS A 46 2.20 13.52 -13.80
C HIS A 46 2.41 12.01 -13.94
N PHE A 47 3.62 11.57 -13.68
CA PHE A 47 4.02 10.17 -13.70
C PHE A 47 3.89 9.57 -12.30
N HIS A 48 3.38 8.36 -12.21
CA HIS A 48 3.30 7.61 -10.98
C HIS A 48 4.16 6.35 -11.08
N ALA A 49 4.96 6.10 -10.05
CA ALA A 49 5.96 5.05 -9.92
C ALA A 49 7.20 5.22 -10.83
N GLU A 50 8.28 4.53 -10.48
CA GLU A 50 9.60 4.66 -11.13
C GLU A 50 9.59 4.11 -12.56
N GLY A 51 8.95 2.95 -12.81
CA GLY A 51 8.94 2.31 -14.13
C GLY A 51 8.47 3.24 -15.26
N PRO A 52 7.28 3.85 -15.17
CA PRO A 52 6.78 4.82 -16.15
C PRO A 52 7.69 6.05 -16.33
N CYS A 53 8.40 6.46 -15.29
CA CYS A 53 9.32 7.60 -15.35
C CYS A 53 10.49 7.40 -16.32
N ALA A 54 10.78 6.16 -16.77
CA ALA A 54 11.75 5.92 -17.84
C ALA A 54 11.40 6.65 -19.14
N MET A 55 10.13 7.01 -19.34
CA MET A 55 9.63 7.73 -20.51
C MET A 55 9.38 9.23 -20.25
N LEU A 56 9.71 9.74 -19.08
CA LEU A 56 9.45 11.13 -18.65
C LEU A 56 10.18 12.16 -19.55
N TRP A 57 11.34 11.82 -20.08
CA TRP A 57 12.09 12.67 -20.98
C TRP A 57 11.30 13.07 -22.23
N LEU A 58 10.37 12.21 -22.71
CA LEU A 58 9.64 12.45 -23.94
C LEU A 58 8.69 13.67 -23.84
N PRO A 59 7.69 13.74 -22.94
CA PRO A 59 6.89 14.96 -22.81
C PRO A 59 7.74 16.16 -22.38
N LYS A 60 8.85 15.94 -21.66
CA LYS A 60 9.78 17.02 -21.29
C LYS A 60 10.42 17.70 -22.50
N LEU A 61 10.83 16.91 -23.54
CA LEU A 61 11.33 17.46 -24.80
C LEU A 61 10.32 18.33 -25.54
N PHE A 62 9.02 18.08 -25.34
CA PHE A 62 7.93 18.88 -25.93
C PHE A 62 7.47 20.02 -24.99
N GLY A 63 8.30 20.42 -24.04
CA GLY A 63 8.07 21.58 -23.17
C GLY A 63 6.99 21.38 -22.11
N LYS A 64 6.55 20.14 -21.87
CA LYS A 64 5.57 19.85 -20.82
C LYS A 64 6.19 19.97 -19.44
N ARG A 65 5.43 20.49 -18.48
CA ARG A 65 5.79 20.40 -17.07
C ARG A 65 5.58 18.95 -16.60
N CYS A 66 6.63 18.31 -16.10
CA CYS A 66 6.63 16.90 -15.73
C CYS A 66 6.85 16.73 -14.23
N ILE A 67 5.93 16.04 -13.58
CA ILE A 67 5.98 15.73 -12.16
C ILE A 67 6.02 14.21 -12.01
N ALA A 68 6.78 13.70 -11.05
CA ALA A 68 6.85 12.29 -10.71
C ALA A 68 6.44 12.07 -9.25
N THR A 69 5.58 11.09 -8.98
CA THR A 69 5.36 10.56 -7.64
C THR A 69 6.01 9.19 -7.51
N ILE A 70 6.95 9.07 -6.60
CA ILE A 70 7.66 7.84 -6.25
C ILE A 70 6.97 7.22 -5.04
N HIS A 71 6.35 6.05 -5.24
CA HIS A 71 5.56 5.37 -4.21
C HIS A 71 6.39 4.50 -3.25
N GLY A 72 7.67 4.36 -3.51
CA GLY A 72 8.64 3.56 -2.75
C GLY A 72 9.79 3.19 -3.66
N LEU A 73 10.82 2.53 -3.14
CA LEU A 73 11.96 2.08 -3.94
C LEU A 73 11.65 0.70 -4.53
N ASP A 74 10.91 0.68 -5.65
CA ASP A 74 10.41 -0.54 -6.25
C ASP A 74 11.51 -1.51 -6.70
N HIS A 75 12.71 -1.01 -7.05
CA HIS A 75 13.86 -1.84 -7.41
C HIS A 75 14.33 -2.75 -6.27
N GLN A 76 14.00 -2.45 -5.01
CA GLN A 76 14.33 -3.25 -3.82
C GLN A 76 13.36 -4.39 -3.57
N ARG A 77 12.23 -4.46 -4.30
CA ARG A 77 11.24 -5.51 -4.12
C ARG A 77 11.72 -6.84 -4.70
N ALA A 78 11.59 -7.90 -3.91
CA ALA A 78 12.07 -9.25 -4.25
C ALA A 78 11.47 -9.86 -5.53
N LYS A 79 10.29 -9.38 -5.96
CA LYS A 79 9.59 -9.90 -7.14
C LYS A 79 10.25 -9.55 -8.48
N TRP A 80 11.14 -8.57 -8.52
CA TRP A 80 11.73 -8.10 -9.77
C TRP A 80 13.03 -8.84 -10.11
N GLY A 81 13.08 -9.44 -11.28
CA GLY A 81 14.34 -9.96 -11.85
C GLY A 81 15.30 -8.82 -12.26
N ARG A 82 16.56 -9.16 -12.54
CA ARG A 82 17.64 -8.20 -12.86
C ARG A 82 17.26 -7.19 -13.96
N PHE A 83 16.60 -7.64 -15.02
CA PHE A 83 16.18 -6.76 -16.13
C PHE A 83 15.15 -5.73 -15.66
N ALA A 84 14.11 -6.18 -14.97
CA ALA A 84 13.05 -5.29 -14.47
C ALA A 84 13.60 -4.28 -13.45
N SER A 85 14.46 -4.72 -12.50
CA SER A 85 15.14 -3.82 -11.56
C SER A 85 15.99 -2.77 -12.25
N THR A 86 16.74 -3.15 -13.32
CA THR A 86 17.53 -2.20 -14.12
C THR A 86 16.65 -1.17 -14.82
N TYR A 87 15.49 -1.59 -15.36
CA TYR A 87 14.54 -0.68 -16.01
C TYR A 87 13.90 0.28 -14.97
N ILE A 88 13.54 -0.21 -13.79
CA ILE A 88 13.02 0.62 -12.69
C ILE A 88 14.06 1.65 -12.26
N MET A 89 15.32 1.25 -12.09
CA MET A 89 16.43 2.17 -11.78
C MET A 89 16.68 3.21 -12.89
N LEU A 90 16.48 2.84 -14.18
CA LEU A 90 16.51 3.81 -15.27
C LEU A 90 15.41 4.85 -15.12
N GLY A 91 14.19 4.43 -14.79
CA GLY A 91 13.07 5.32 -14.54
C GLY A 91 13.33 6.28 -13.37
N GLU A 92 13.91 5.78 -12.29
CA GLU A 92 14.32 6.58 -11.14
C GLU A 92 15.35 7.65 -11.52
N LYS A 93 16.38 7.27 -12.30
CA LYS A 93 17.37 8.23 -12.86
C LYS A 93 16.74 9.26 -13.78
N CYS A 94 15.79 8.83 -14.63
CA CYS A 94 15.04 9.74 -15.49
C CYS A 94 14.19 10.73 -14.68
N ALA A 95 13.51 10.27 -13.63
CA ALA A 95 12.78 11.14 -12.71
C ALA A 95 13.71 12.14 -12.06
N ALA A 96 14.84 11.69 -11.50
CA ALA A 96 15.81 12.56 -10.85
C ALA A 96 16.37 13.64 -11.79
N ARG A 97 16.55 13.32 -13.09
CA ARG A 97 17.16 14.23 -14.08
C ARG A 97 16.16 15.15 -14.75
N PHE A 98 14.98 14.66 -15.10
CA PHE A 98 14.08 15.36 -16.04
C PHE A 98 12.78 15.86 -15.40
N ALA A 99 12.35 15.33 -14.24
CA ALA A 99 11.16 15.85 -13.59
C ALA A 99 11.37 17.30 -13.10
N ASP A 100 10.36 18.14 -13.26
CA ASP A 100 10.35 19.48 -12.65
C ASP A 100 10.25 19.36 -11.14
N GLU A 101 9.34 18.51 -10.66
CA GLU A 101 9.18 18.20 -9.25
C GLU A 101 9.05 16.68 -9.03
N ILE A 102 9.56 16.21 -7.91
CA ILE A 102 9.41 14.81 -7.49
C ILE A 102 8.71 14.77 -6.15
N ILE A 103 7.60 14.10 -6.10
CA ILE A 103 6.85 13.79 -4.86
C ILE A 103 7.32 12.44 -4.34
N VAL A 104 7.59 12.36 -3.05
CA VAL A 104 7.93 11.12 -2.35
C VAL A 104 7.00 10.93 -1.16
N LEU A 105 6.73 9.68 -0.78
CA LEU A 105 5.74 9.33 0.23
C LEU A 105 6.35 9.06 1.61
N SER A 106 7.68 8.97 1.71
CA SER A 106 8.39 8.80 2.99
C SER A 106 9.62 9.68 3.06
N LYS A 107 10.05 10.00 4.29
CA LYS A 107 11.29 10.75 4.54
C LYS A 107 12.52 9.94 4.16
N GLY A 108 12.48 8.62 4.32
CA GLY A 108 13.54 7.71 3.91
C GLY A 108 13.81 7.79 2.40
N VAL A 109 12.75 7.77 1.57
CA VAL A 109 12.88 7.97 0.12
C VAL A 109 13.35 9.38 -0.22
N GLN A 110 12.92 10.40 0.53
CA GLN A 110 13.41 11.78 0.35
C GLN A 110 14.93 11.87 0.56
N GLN A 111 15.43 11.28 1.63
CA GLN A 111 16.85 11.25 1.93
C GLN A 111 17.63 10.43 0.89
N TYR A 112 17.10 9.29 0.46
CA TYR A 112 17.69 8.47 -0.58
C TYR A 112 17.90 9.25 -1.89
N PHE A 113 16.92 10.02 -2.36
CA PHE A 113 17.06 10.84 -3.57
C PHE A 113 18.09 11.95 -3.40
N LEU A 114 18.17 12.54 -2.20
CA LEU A 114 19.18 13.55 -1.90
C LEU A 114 20.60 12.96 -1.92
N ASP A 115 20.79 11.79 -1.32
CA ASP A 115 22.10 11.16 -1.20
C ASP A 115 22.59 10.57 -2.52
N THR A 116 21.67 9.88 -3.25
CA THR A 116 22.01 9.15 -4.47
C THR A 116 22.11 10.05 -5.69
N TYR A 117 21.18 11.01 -5.82
CA TYR A 117 21.05 11.84 -7.02
C TYR A 117 21.31 13.33 -6.78
N ARG A 118 21.60 13.73 -5.55
CA ARG A 118 21.67 15.16 -5.13
C ARG A 118 20.39 15.91 -5.52
N ARG A 119 19.26 15.21 -5.57
CA ARG A 119 17.98 15.74 -6.00
C ARG A 119 17.07 16.00 -4.80
N LYS A 120 16.66 17.26 -4.63
CA LYS A 120 15.63 17.62 -3.65
C LYS A 120 14.27 17.13 -4.14
N THR A 121 13.47 16.60 -3.23
CA THR A 121 12.11 16.10 -3.49
C THR A 121 11.13 16.72 -2.50
N VAL A 122 9.85 16.64 -2.82
CA VAL A 122 8.77 17.17 -1.97
C VAL A 122 8.09 16.00 -1.28
N PHE A 123 8.11 15.96 0.05
CA PHE A 123 7.38 14.97 0.81
C PHE A 123 5.89 15.33 0.84
N ILE A 124 5.06 14.54 0.16
CA ILE A 124 3.59 14.60 0.21
C ILE A 124 3.11 13.17 0.43
N PRO A 125 2.61 12.83 1.63
CA PRO A 125 2.14 11.49 1.95
C PRO A 125 0.86 11.13 1.19
N ASN A 126 0.46 9.86 1.24
CA ASN A 126 -0.90 9.47 0.87
C ASN A 126 -1.90 10.05 1.86
N GLY A 127 -3.13 10.24 1.41
CA GLY A 127 -4.24 10.65 2.27
C GLY A 127 -5.16 9.48 2.61
N VAL A 128 -6.04 9.71 3.57
CA VAL A 128 -7.15 8.83 3.92
C VAL A 128 -8.39 9.67 4.22
N ASN A 129 -9.57 9.12 3.94
CA ASN A 129 -10.85 9.72 4.30
C ASN A 129 -11.44 9.01 5.51
N ARG A 130 -12.34 9.68 6.22
CA ARG A 130 -13.18 9.00 7.20
C ARG A 130 -14.09 8.00 6.49
N PRO A 131 -14.06 6.73 6.88
CA PRO A 131 -14.88 5.70 6.25
C PRO A 131 -16.30 5.68 6.81
N VAL A 132 -17.16 4.91 6.13
CA VAL A 132 -18.47 4.53 6.67
C VAL A 132 -18.31 3.22 7.45
N ILE A 133 -18.55 3.27 8.76
CA ILE A 133 -18.52 2.08 9.61
C ILE A 133 -19.74 1.19 9.30
N ARG A 134 -19.50 -0.10 9.16
CA ARG A 134 -20.52 -1.08 8.79
C ARG A 134 -20.60 -2.22 9.79
N GLU A 135 -21.82 -2.73 10.00
CA GLU A 135 -22.05 -3.96 10.76
C GLU A 135 -21.56 -5.19 9.97
N ALA A 136 -21.18 -6.24 10.68
CA ALA A 136 -20.79 -7.52 10.09
C ALA A 136 -22.02 -8.27 9.55
N LYS A 137 -22.28 -8.15 8.25
CA LYS A 137 -23.37 -8.87 7.53
C LYS A 137 -22.83 -9.85 6.53
N MET A 138 -22.19 -9.33 5.46
CA MET A 138 -21.60 -10.19 4.42
C MET A 138 -20.48 -11.08 4.96
N ILE A 139 -19.61 -10.53 5.80
CA ILE A 139 -18.51 -11.30 6.40
C ILE A 139 -19.00 -12.34 7.40
N LYS A 140 -20.13 -12.11 8.05
CA LYS A 140 -20.79 -13.10 8.91
C LYS A 140 -21.37 -14.24 8.07
N GLU A 141 -22.09 -13.93 7.00
CA GLU A 141 -22.70 -14.95 6.12
C GLU A 141 -21.64 -15.79 5.39
N LYS A 142 -20.58 -15.16 4.87
CA LYS A 142 -19.55 -15.84 4.07
C LYS A 142 -18.52 -16.59 4.90
N PHE A 143 -18.09 -16.00 6.02
CA PHE A 143 -16.89 -16.42 6.74
C PHE A 143 -17.15 -16.72 8.23
N GLY A 144 -18.38 -16.51 8.73
CA GLY A 144 -18.71 -16.64 10.14
C GLY A 144 -17.92 -15.68 11.03
N LEU A 145 -17.66 -14.44 10.55
CA LEU A 145 -16.93 -13.43 11.27
C LEU A 145 -17.89 -12.44 11.94
N GLU A 146 -17.65 -12.15 13.20
CA GLU A 146 -18.41 -11.18 13.99
C GLU A 146 -17.47 -10.04 14.46
N LYS A 147 -18.08 -9.00 15.00
CA LYS A 147 -17.31 -7.87 15.55
C LYS A 147 -16.35 -8.37 16.63
N ASP A 148 -15.11 -7.88 16.54
CA ASP A 148 -14.01 -8.17 17.48
C ASP A 148 -13.62 -9.67 17.58
N SER A 149 -14.08 -10.52 16.64
CA SER A 149 -13.80 -11.96 16.65
C SER A 149 -12.49 -12.34 15.90
N TYR A 150 -11.78 -11.37 15.29
CA TYR A 150 -10.62 -11.68 14.46
C TYR A 150 -9.54 -10.59 14.46
N ILE A 151 -8.32 -11.03 14.19
CA ILE A 151 -7.16 -10.22 13.83
C ILE A 151 -7.10 -10.18 12.31
N LEU A 152 -7.01 -8.97 11.71
CA LEU A 152 -7.06 -8.76 10.27
C LEU A 152 -5.67 -8.43 9.71
N PHE A 153 -5.25 -9.13 8.68
CA PHE A 153 -4.28 -8.68 7.71
C PHE A 153 -4.99 -8.38 6.39
N LEU A 154 -4.67 -7.26 5.75
CA LEU A 154 -5.20 -6.92 4.43
C LEU A 154 -4.10 -6.40 3.51
N GLY A 155 -3.93 -7.06 2.37
CA GLY A 155 -2.93 -6.67 1.38
C GLY A 155 -2.63 -7.77 0.36
N ARG A 156 -1.72 -7.48 -0.58
CA ARG A 156 -1.25 -8.49 -1.54
C ARG A 156 -0.47 -9.59 -0.82
N LEU A 157 -0.65 -10.82 -1.27
CA LEU A 157 0.10 -11.97 -0.74
C LEU A 157 1.48 -12.03 -1.42
N VAL A 158 2.42 -11.25 -0.91
CA VAL A 158 3.82 -11.15 -1.41
C VAL A 158 4.80 -11.30 -0.25
N PRO A 159 6.03 -11.81 -0.49
CA PRO A 159 6.99 -12.10 0.58
C PRO A 159 7.28 -10.92 1.51
N GLU A 160 7.42 -9.73 0.95
CA GLU A 160 7.74 -8.51 1.70
C GLU A 160 6.65 -8.04 2.68
N LYS A 161 5.46 -8.66 2.66
CA LYS A 161 4.38 -8.39 3.62
C LYS A 161 4.49 -9.18 4.93
N GLY A 162 5.50 -10.03 5.08
CA GLY A 162 5.82 -10.70 6.35
C GLY A 162 4.79 -11.74 6.83
N LEU A 163 3.95 -12.26 5.94
CA LEU A 163 2.90 -13.21 6.30
C LEU A 163 3.41 -14.52 6.88
N ARG A 164 4.64 -14.94 6.52
CA ARG A 164 5.29 -16.11 7.13
C ARG A 164 5.45 -15.93 8.63
N TYR A 165 5.94 -14.76 9.05
CA TYR A 165 6.11 -14.43 10.49
C TYR A 165 4.77 -14.40 11.21
N LEU A 166 3.76 -13.81 10.57
CA LEU A 166 2.43 -13.69 11.16
C LEU A 166 1.79 -15.07 11.41
N ILE A 167 1.83 -15.95 10.42
CA ILE A 167 1.27 -17.31 10.54
C ILE A 167 2.04 -18.09 11.62
N GLN A 168 3.37 -18.04 11.62
CA GLN A 168 4.19 -18.72 12.63
C GLN A 168 3.89 -18.21 14.03
N ALA A 169 3.87 -16.90 14.23
CA ALA A 169 3.57 -16.28 15.52
C ALA A 169 2.15 -16.62 15.99
N PHE A 170 1.15 -16.49 15.11
CA PHE A 170 -0.24 -16.70 15.46
C PHE A 170 -0.55 -18.13 15.89
N LYS A 171 0.07 -19.14 15.29
CA LYS A 171 -0.11 -20.55 15.66
C LYS A 171 0.22 -20.84 17.14
N GLU A 172 1.11 -20.04 17.71
CA GLU A 172 1.51 -20.18 19.13
C GLU A 172 0.70 -19.26 20.08
N VAL A 173 -0.14 -18.36 19.54
CA VAL A 173 -1.00 -17.48 20.36
C VAL A 173 -2.20 -18.27 20.90
N LYS A 174 -2.43 -18.10 22.21
CA LYS A 174 -3.59 -18.67 22.89
C LYS A 174 -4.76 -17.70 22.81
N THR A 175 -5.68 -17.96 21.90
CA THR A 175 -6.85 -17.10 21.66
C THR A 175 -7.94 -17.88 20.93
N ASP A 176 -9.18 -17.48 21.12
CA ASP A 176 -10.35 -17.93 20.34
C ASP A 176 -10.58 -17.11 19.06
N LYS A 177 -9.84 -16.00 18.91
CA LYS A 177 -9.94 -15.14 17.74
C LYS A 177 -9.36 -15.83 16.50
N LYS A 178 -9.93 -15.50 15.34
CA LYS A 178 -9.40 -15.93 14.05
C LYS A 178 -8.30 -14.99 13.55
N LEU A 179 -7.37 -15.50 12.76
CA LEU A 179 -6.50 -14.70 11.90
C LEU A 179 -7.10 -14.68 10.50
N VAL A 180 -7.54 -13.51 10.05
CA VAL A 180 -8.11 -13.31 8.72
C VAL A 180 -7.04 -12.69 7.82
N ILE A 181 -6.67 -13.41 6.77
CA ILE A 181 -5.72 -12.98 5.74
C ILE A 181 -6.54 -12.64 4.49
N ALA A 182 -6.79 -11.35 4.29
CA ALA A 182 -7.56 -10.82 3.18
C ALA A 182 -6.64 -10.27 2.08
N GLY A 183 -6.85 -10.75 0.84
CA GLY A 183 -6.12 -10.29 -0.34
C GLY A 183 -5.80 -11.41 -1.32
N GLY A 184 -5.34 -11.03 -2.50
CA GLY A 184 -4.99 -11.95 -3.57
C GLY A 184 -3.50 -12.01 -3.85
N SER A 185 -3.09 -13.03 -4.59
CA SER A 185 -1.77 -13.11 -5.21
C SER A 185 -1.66 -12.05 -6.32
N SER A 186 -0.45 -11.56 -6.55
CA SER A 186 -0.11 -10.70 -7.67
C SER A 186 1.17 -11.24 -8.30
N ASP A 187 1.04 -12.13 -9.27
CA ASP A 187 2.14 -12.93 -9.85
C ASP A 187 2.92 -13.78 -8.81
N THR A 188 2.26 -14.16 -7.71
CA THR A 188 2.86 -14.84 -6.55
C THR A 188 2.02 -16.04 -6.08
N ASP A 189 1.42 -16.79 -7.02
CA ASP A 189 0.54 -17.92 -6.69
C ASP A 189 1.26 -19.01 -5.88
N ALA A 190 2.53 -19.27 -6.19
CA ALA A 190 3.35 -20.21 -5.42
C ALA A 190 3.52 -19.78 -3.96
N PHE A 191 3.67 -18.48 -3.71
CA PHE A 191 3.77 -17.94 -2.35
C PHE A 191 2.43 -18.01 -1.63
N ALA A 192 1.33 -17.73 -2.32
CA ALA A 192 0.00 -17.89 -1.73
C ALA A 192 -0.27 -19.36 -1.33
N ALA A 193 0.11 -20.32 -2.18
CA ALA A 193 0.02 -21.76 -1.87
C ALA A 193 0.91 -22.15 -0.67
N GLU A 194 2.12 -21.61 -0.58
CA GLU A 194 3.01 -21.80 0.58
C GLU A 194 2.35 -21.32 1.88
N LEU A 195 1.75 -20.13 1.87
CA LEU A 195 1.08 -19.60 3.06
C LEU A 195 -0.12 -20.46 3.50
N GLN A 196 -0.90 -20.99 2.54
CA GLN A 196 -1.99 -21.91 2.82
C GLN A 196 -1.46 -23.23 3.43
N GLU A 197 -0.33 -23.74 2.91
CA GLU A 197 0.30 -24.93 3.48
C GLU A 197 0.80 -24.68 4.91
N MET A 198 1.42 -23.51 5.16
CA MET A 198 1.85 -23.13 6.50
C MET A 198 0.68 -22.99 7.49
N ALA A 199 -0.49 -22.58 7.02
CA ALA A 199 -1.70 -22.44 7.85
C ALA A 199 -2.37 -23.78 8.19
N LYS A 200 -2.08 -24.87 7.48
CA LYS A 200 -2.68 -26.17 7.73
C LYS A 200 -2.55 -26.60 9.18
N GLY A 201 -3.63 -27.20 9.69
CA GLY A 201 -3.71 -27.69 11.06
C GLY A 201 -4.08 -26.62 12.10
N ASP A 202 -4.40 -25.39 11.67
CA ASP A 202 -4.99 -24.38 12.53
C ASP A 202 -6.21 -23.75 11.86
N ASP A 203 -7.40 -24.24 12.23
CA ASP A 203 -8.68 -23.80 11.66
C ASP A 203 -9.06 -22.35 12.01
N ARG A 204 -8.27 -21.69 12.88
CA ARG A 204 -8.43 -20.26 13.19
C ARG A 204 -7.86 -19.36 12.07
N ILE A 205 -7.05 -19.88 11.15
CA ILE A 205 -6.43 -19.09 10.07
C ILE A 205 -7.31 -19.17 8.82
N LEU A 206 -7.87 -18.04 8.42
CA LEU A 206 -8.81 -17.92 7.31
C LEU A 206 -8.24 -17.05 6.19
N PHE A 207 -8.27 -17.57 4.96
CA PHE A 207 -7.97 -16.79 3.74
C PHE A 207 -9.28 -16.42 3.05
N THR A 208 -9.56 -15.13 2.89
CA THR A 208 -10.78 -14.66 2.21
C THR A 208 -10.62 -14.56 0.70
N GLY A 209 -9.37 -14.54 0.19
CA GLY A 209 -9.09 -14.11 -1.17
C GLY A 209 -9.23 -12.60 -1.32
N PHE A 210 -9.34 -12.13 -2.57
CA PHE A 210 -9.51 -10.73 -2.87
C PHE A 210 -10.89 -10.22 -2.43
N VAL A 211 -10.91 -9.12 -1.70
CA VAL A 211 -12.11 -8.46 -1.17
C VAL A 211 -12.18 -7.02 -1.62
N GLN A 212 -13.38 -6.49 -1.84
CA GLN A 212 -13.62 -5.10 -2.24
C GLN A 212 -15.01 -4.60 -1.82
N GLY A 213 -15.22 -3.27 -1.93
CA GLY A 213 -16.52 -2.66 -1.66
C GLY A 213 -17.00 -2.89 -0.23
N GLN A 214 -18.26 -3.23 -0.06
CA GLN A 214 -18.88 -3.38 1.26
C GLN A 214 -18.22 -4.47 2.11
N GLU A 215 -17.79 -5.58 1.50
CA GLU A 215 -17.11 -6.67 2.21
C GLU A 215 -15.79 -6.20 2.83
N LEU A 216 -15.04 -5.36 2.10
CA LEU A 216 -13.83 -4.71 2.59
C LEU A 216 -14.13 -3.75 3.75
N ASP A 217 -15.17 -2.91 3.60
CA ASP A 217 -15.60 -1.98 4.64
C ASP A 217 -15.99 -2.73 5.93
N GLU A 218 -16.71 -3.87 5.79
CA GLU A 218 -17.11 -4.69 6.94
C GLU A 218 -15.91 -5.34 7.61
N LEU A 219 -14.91 -5.82 6.85
CA LEU A 219 -13.68 -6.41 7.42
C LEU A 219 -12.91 -5.40 8.26
N TYR A 220 -12.74 -4.17 7.78
CA TYR A 220 -12.09 -3.12 8.56
C TYR A 220 -12.92 -2.69 9.77
N SER A 221 -14.25 -2.53 9.59
CA SER A 221 -15.14 -2.00 10.64
C SER A 221 -15.26 -2.92 11.85
N ASN A 222 -15.06 -4.22 11.69
CA ASN A 222 -15.33 -5.21 12.71
C ASN A 222 -14.09 -5.96 13.22
N ALA A 223 -12.89 -5.61 12.74
CA ALA A 223 -11.66 -6.23 13.20
C ALA A 223 -11.35 -5.89 14.66
N TYR A 224 -10.85 -6.87 15.42
CA TYR A 224 -10.34 -6.66 16.77
C TYR A 224 -9.03 -5.90 16.76
N VAL A 225 -8.08 -6.37 15.96
CA VAL A 225 -6.77 -5.76 15.71
C VAL A 225 -6.46 -5.89 14.22
N TYR A 226 -5.88 -4.85 13.63
CA TYR A 226 -5.27 -4.92 12.32
C TYR A 226 -3.77 -5.15 12.46
N THR A 227 -3.18 -6.05 11.67
CA THR A 227 -1.74 -6.30 11.71
C THR A 227 -1.08 -6.12 10.34
N LEU A 228 0.09 -5.47 10.32
CA LEU A 228 0.92 -5.27 9.13
C LEU A 228 2.37 -5.62 9.42
N PRO A 229 2.78 -6.89 9.26
CA PRO A 229 4.11 -7.38 9.60
C PRO A 229 5.14 -7.19 8.47
N SER A 230 5.04 -6.12 7.71
CA SER A 230 5.80 -5.90 6.48
C SER A 230 7.30 -5.68 6.74
N ASP A 231 8.12 -6.20 5.82
CA ASP A 231 9.56 -5.95 5.74
C ASP A 231 9.91 -4.69 4.96
N LEU A 232 9.03 -4.31 4.03
CA LEU A 232 9.23 -3.17 3.13
C LEU A 232 7.88 -2.57 2.74
N GLU A 233 7.76 -1.25 2.87
CA GLU A 233 6.62 -0.45 2.40
C GLU A 233 7.11 0.82 1.71
N GLY A 234 6.25 1.44 0.92
CA GLY A 234 6.47 2.82 0.50
C GLY A 234 5.74 3.78 1.43
N MET A 235 4.43 3.65 1.44
CA MET A 235 3.51 4.21 2.44
C MET A 235 2.27 3.32 2.44
N PRO A 236 2.02 2.57 3.51
CA PRO A 236 1.00 1.51 3.51
C PRO A 236 -0.42 2.09 3.60
N LEU A 237 -1.13 2.15 2.46
CA LEU A 237 -2.52 2.63 2.42
C LEU A 237 -3.44 1.79 3.31
N SER A 238 -3.24 0.47 3.33
CA SER A 238 -4.06 -0.42 4.17
C SER A 238 -3.92 -0.15 5.68
N LEU A 239 -2.78 0.40 6.11
CA LEU A 239 -2.58 0.85 7.49
C LEU A 239 -3.32 2.16 7.76
N LEU A 240 -3.25 3.13 6.83
CA LEU A 240 -4.02 4.38 6.93
C LEU A 240 -5.53 4.07 6.99
N GLU A 241 -5.99 3.19 6.12
CA GLU A 241 -7.37 2.73 6.09
C GLU A 241 -7.75 2.05 7.41
N ALA A 242 -6.98 1.07 7.87
CA ALA A 242 -7.25 0.38 9.13
C ALA A 242 -7.41 1.36 10.31
N MET A 243 -6.48 2.30 10.44
CA MET A 243 -6.57 3.32 11.48
C MET A 243 -7.77 4.24 11.31
N SER A 244 -8.14 4.58 10.07
CA SER A 244 -9.32 5.44 9.81
C SER A 244 -10.65 4.78 10.21
N TYR A 245 -10.71 3.44 10.17
CA TYR A 245 -11.82 2.66 10.71
C TYR A 245 -11.80 2.54 12.25
N GLY A 246 -10.81 3.11 12.92
CA GLY A 246 -10.65 3.02 14.38
C GLY A 246 -10.06 1.69 14.84
N ASN A 247 -9.28 1.01 14.03
CA ASN A 247 -8.64 -0.23 14.45
C ASN A 247 -7.43 0.03 15.36
N CYS A 248 -7.27 -0.79 16.37
CA CYS A 248 -5.97 -0.99 17.01
C CYS A 248 -5.04 -1.67 16.00
N CYS A 249 -3.88 -1.08 15.74
CA CYS A 249 -2.91 -1.61 14.79
C CYS A 249 -1.69 -2.19 15.49
N LEU A 250 -1.17 -3.31 14.94
CA LEU A 250 0.11 -3.91 15.30
C LEU A 250 0.98 -3.98 14.05
N VAL A 251 2.10 -3.26 14.03
CA VAL A 251 2.93 -3.10 12.83
C VAL A 251 4.40 -3.41 13.10
N SER A 252 5.17 -3.73 12.07
CA SER A 252 6.62 -3.84 12.17
C SER A 252 7.28 -2.46 12.38
N ASP A 253 8.47 -2.43 12.98
CA ASP A 253 9.24 -1.23 13.31
C ASP A 253 9.97 -0.59 12.12
N ILE A 254 9.58 -0.93 10.88
CA ILE A 254 10.11 -0.23 9.70
C ILE A 254 9.68 1.24 9.72
N GLU A 255 10.54 2.13 9.23
CA GLU A 255 10.31 3.58 9.26
C GLU A 255 8.96 3.97 8.63
N GLU A 256 8.60 3.34 7.52
CA GLU A 256 7.36 3.60 6.78
C GLU A 256 6.08 3.24 7.57
N CYS A 257 6.16 2.29 8.50
CA CYS A 257 5.05 1.98 9.40
C CYS A 257 5.13 2.80 10.69
N ALA A 258 6.29 2.82 11.35
CA ALA A 258 6.49 3.49 12.63
C ALA A 258 6.22 5.00 12.55
N SER A 259 6.67 5.68 11.48
CA SER A 259 6.40 7.12 11.26
C SER A 259 4.94 7.45 10.98
N VAL A 260 4.18 6.50 10.47
CA VAL A 260 2.73 6.65 10.24
C VAL A 260 1.99 6.61 11.57
N VAL A 261 2.24 5.59 12.37
CA VAL A 261 1.46 5.30 13.57
C VAL A 261 1.92 6.08 14.81
N GLU A 262 3.17 6.52 14.85
CA GLU A 262 3.81 7.15 16.01
C GLU A 262 3.58 6.31 17.30
N ASP A 263 2.96 6.90 18.34
CA ASP A 263 2.61 6.23 19.58
C ASP A 263 1.18 5.64 19.59
N LYS A 264 0.43 5.75 18.47
CA LYS A 264 -1.00 5.37 18.37
C LYS A 264 -1.22 3.90 17.99
N ALA A 265 -0.17 3.13 17.76
CA ALA A 265 -0.25 1.70 17.48
C ALA A 265 0.78 0.92 18.31
N LEU A 266 0.68 -0.40 18.24
CA LEU A 266 1.67 -1.30 18.80
C LEU A 266 2.72 -1.59 17.71
N VAL A 267 3.99 -1.65 18.13
CA VAL A 267 5.10 -1.90 17.23
C VAL A 267 5.85 -3.14 17.70
N PHE A 268 6.22 -4.00 16.76
CA PHE A 268 7.08 -5.15 17.01
C PHE A 268 8.32 -5.09 16.11
N LYS A 269 9.38 -5.76 16.52
CA LYS A 269 10.65 -5.79 15.80
C LYS A 269 10.51 -6.57 14.49
N LYS A 270 10.85 -5.95 13.37
CA LYS A 270 10.82 -6.51 12.02
C LYS A 270 11.41 -7.92 11.98
N ALA A 271 10.70 -8.85 11.33
CA ALA A 271 11.09 -10.25 11.15
C ALA A 271 11.32 -11.05 12.45
N ASP A 272 10.93 -10.53 13.61
CA ASP A 272 11.03 -11.21 14.88
C ASP A 272 9.70 -11.90 15.23
N VAL A 273 9.65 -13.21 14.99
CA VAL A 273 8.44 -14.03 15.24
C VAL A 273 8.08 -14.05 16.72
N ASN A 274 9.07 -14.05 17.62
CA ASN A 274 8.83 -14.11 19.06
C ASN A 274 8.25 -12.81 19.59
N ASP A 275 8.81 -11.66 19.18
CA ASP A 275 8.26 -10.36 19.57
C ASP A 275 6.85 -10.16 19.01
N LEU A 276 6.61 -10.56 17.74
CA LEU A 276 5.27 -10.52 17.13
C LEU A 276 4.28 -11.41 17.91
N ARG A 277 4.69 -12.62 18.28
CA ARG A 277 3.86 -13.54 19.09
C ARG A 277 3.52 -12.92 20.44
N GLU A 278 4.51 -12.35 21.16
CA GLU A 278 4.30 -11.73 22.46
C GLU A 278 3.33 -10.53 22.37
N LYS A 279 3.48 -9.69 21.34
CA LYS A 279 2.55 -8.57 21.09
C LYS A 279 1.14 -9.06 20.75
N LEU A 280 1.01 -10.09 19.91
CA LEU A 280 -0.29 -10.71 19.58
C LEU A 280 -0.94 -11.33 20.83
N GLN A 281 -0.18 -12.02 21.68
CA GLN A 281 -0.68 -12.57 22.94
C GLN A 281 -1.17 -11.43 23.87
N THR A 282 -0.37 -10.37 23.99
CA THR A 282 -0.70 -9.21 24.83
C THR A 282 -2.01 -8.56 24.39
N VAL A 283 -2.24 -8.34 23.09
CA VAL A 283 -3.50 -7.74 22.64
C VAL A 283 -4.70 -8.66 22.82
N CYS A 284 -4.49 -9.98 22.79
CA CYS A 284 -5.56 -10.95 23.05
C CYS A 284 -5.93 -11.03 24.54
N GLU A 285 -4.98 -10.75 25.45
CA GLU A 285 -5.17 -10.80 26.91
C GLU A 285 -5.59 -9.47 27.54
N LYS A 286 -5.21 -8.35 26.91
CA LYS A 286 -5.39 -6.98 27.46
C LYS A 286 -6.30 -6.14 26.56
N GLU A 287 -7.60 -6.31 26.73
CA GLU A 287 -8.61 -5.59 25.95
C GLU A 287 -8.53 -4.07 26.15
N ASP A 288 -8.18 -3.60 27.33
CA ASP A 288 -8.00 -2.18 27.64
C ASP A 288 -6.93 -1.52 26.77
N VAL A 289 -5.84 -2.23 26.48
CA VAL A 289 -4.77 -1.78 25.57
C VAL A 289 -5.31 -1.59 24.14
N VAL A 290 -6.18 -2.50 23.70
CA VAL A 290 -6.80 -2.46 22.37
C VAL A 290 -7.80 -1.31 22.26
N GLN A 291 -8.71 -1.19 23.25
CA GLN A 291 -9.75 -0.16 23.25
C GLN A 291 -9.16 1.25 23.26
N LYS A 292 -8.17 1.50 24.12
CA LYS A 292 -7.48 2.80 24.15
C LYS A 292 -6.92 3.20 22.77
N ARG A 293 -6.37 2.26 22.01
CA ARG A 293 -5.83 2.54 20.67
C ARG A 293 -6.93 2.74 19.63
N LYS A 294 -8.02 2.00 19.74
CA LYS A 294 -9.19 2.18 18.87
C LYS A 294 -9.79 3.57 19.00
N GLU A 295 -9.91 4.10 20.19
CA GLU A 295 -10.48 5.43 20.46
C GLU A 295 -9.68 6.56 19.80
N GLU A 296 -8.37 6.47 19.77
CA GLU A 296 -7.49 7.53 19.27
C GLU A 296 -7.16 7.41 17.78
N ALA A 297 -7.27 6.21 17.19
CA ALA A 297 -6.71 5.91 15.86
C ALA A 297 -7.33 6.73 14.72
N ALA A 298 -8.66 6.78 14.67
CA ALA A 298 -9.38 7.40 13.54
C ALA A 298 -9.17 8.91 13.48
N ASP A 299 -9.26 9.62 14.60
CA ASP A 299 -9.06 11.06 14.65
C ASP A 299 -7.61 11.41 14.30
N PHE A 300 -6.66 10.75 14.95
CA PHE A 300 -5.24 10.96 14.66
C PHE A 300 -4.90 10.82 13.20
N ILE A 301 -5.29 9.70 12.55
CA ILE A 301 -4.85 9.40 11.20
C ILE A 301 -5.55 10.28 10.16
N CYS A 302 -6.85 10.56 10.32
CA CYS A 302 -7.61 11.38 9.39
C CYS A 302 -7.25 12.88 9.48
N GLU A 303 -6.78 13.36 10.63
CA GLU A 303 -6.25 14.72 10.76
C GLU A 303 -4.86 14.84 10.12
N LYS A 304 -3.97 13.87 10.42
CA LYS A 304 -2.59 13.88 9.98
C LYS A 304 -2.43 13.66 8.46
N TYR A 305 -3.26 12.80 7.87
CA TYR A 305 -3.18 12.35 6.48
C TYR A 305 -4.46 12.66 5.70
N ASN A 306 -4.84 13.93 5.67
CA ASN A 306 -6.05 14.40 5.00
C ASN A 306 -5.85 14.51 3.48
N TRP A 307 -6.75 13.94 2.68
CA TRP A 307 -6.70 14.03 1.22
C TRP A 307 -6.77 15.46 0.68
N ASP A 308 -7.53 16.36 1.32
CA ASP A 308 -7.63 17.75 0.86
C ASP A 308 -6.27 18.47 0.95
N ASP A 309 -5.48 18.19 1.99
CA ASP A 309 -4.12 18.71 2.12
C ASP A 309 -3.19 18.12 1.05
N VAL A 310 -3.25 16.82 0.81
CA VAL A 310 -2.49 16.14 -0.24
C VAL A 310 -2.77 16.75 -1.61
N VAL A 311 -4.05 16.90 -1.96
CA VAL A 311 -4.48 17.50 -3.23
C VAL A 311 -4.03 18.95 -3.34
N ARG A 312 -4.26 19.76 -2.31
CA ARG A 312 -3.84 21.16 -2.28
C ARG A 312 -2.33 21.32 -2.48
N ARG A 313 -1.52 20.51 -1.82
CA ARG A 313 -0.05 20.52 -1.94
C ARG A 313 0.40 20.07 -3.32
N THR A 314 -0.22 19.04 -3.88
CA THR A 314 0.06 18.53 -5.23
C THR A 314 -0.29 19.59 -6.29
N LEU A 315 -1.46 20.21 -6.20
CA LEU A 315 -1.88 21.27 -7.13
C LEU A 315 -0.96 22.51 -7.11
N LYS A 316 -0.35 22.85 -5.97
CA LYS A 316 0.68 23.89 -5.91
C LYS A 316 1.89 23.57 -6.79
N LEU A 317 2.27 22.30 -6.89
CA LEU A 317 3.37 21.87 -7.75
C LEU A 317 2.99 21.94 -9.24
N TYR A 318 1.72 21.81 -9.59
CA TYR A 318 1.25 21.93 -10.97
C TYR A 318 1.33 23.39 -11.49
N ARG A 319 1.19 24.37 -10.61
CA ARG A 319 1.09 25.80 -10.95
C ARG A 319 2.42 26.54 -10.96
N ARG A 320 3.52 25.92 -10.55
CA ARG A 320 4.85 26.57 -10.50
C ARG A 320 5.54 26.65 -11.83
#